data_b696bc20f5de3d6511e41a0e9742c597
#
_entry.id   b696bc20f5de3d6511e41a0e9742c597
#
_cell.length_a   1.000
_cell.length_b   1.000
_cell.length_c   1.000
_cell.angle_alpha   90.00
_cell.angle_beta   90.00
_cell.angle_gamma   90.00
#
_symmetry.space_group_name_H-M   'P 1'
#
loop_
_entity.id
_entity.type
_entity.pdbx_description
1 polymer ?
#
loop_
_entity_poly.entity_id
_entity_poly.type
_entity_poly.pdbx_seq_one_letter_code
_entity_poly.pdbx_strand_id
1 'polypeptide(L)'
;KGFPALKLALSEALASQPESPSVPIHNQIRGDDPLRLAGEKLIKENTAAMYATLNVNSEEKLHECVAMLRSARRIILTGIGASGLVAQNFAWKLMKIGFNAAAVRDMHALLATVQASSPDDLLLAISYTGVRRELNLAADEMLRVGGKVLAITGFTPNALQQRASHCLYTCLLYT
;
A
#
# COMPACT_ATOMS: atom_id res chain seq x y z
N LYS A 1 -35.35 -1.10 -3.87
CA LYS A 1 -34.32 -0.36 -4.66
C LYS A 1 -33.12 -0.13 -3.73
N GLY A 2 -32.11 -0.96 -3.83
CA GLY A 2 -30.94 -0.94 -2.94
C GLY A 2 -29.65 -1.20 -3.71
N PHE A 3 -28.54 -1.37 -3.01
CA PHE A 3 -27.20 -1.59 -3.54
C PHE A 3 -27.10 -2.60 -4.72
N PRO A 4 -27.86 -3.73 -4.76
CA PRO A 4 -27.87 -4.62 -5.91
C PRO A 4 -28.38 -3.97 -7.21
N ALA A 5 -29.39 -3.12 -7.12
CA ALA A 5 -29.94 -2.42 -8.29
C ALA A 5 -28.97 -1.34 -8.81
N LEU A 6 -28.23 -0.66 -7.92
CA LEU A 6 -27.18 0.28 -8.29
C LEU A 6 -26.02 -0.45 -8.98
N LYS A 7 -25.60 -1.61 -8.44
CA LYS A 7 -24.54 -2.43 -9.03
C LYS A 7 -24.91 -2.93 -10.43
N LEU A 8 -26.17 -3.34 -10.63
CA LEU A 8 -26.69 -3.77 -11.93
C LEU A 8 -26.70 -2.60 -12.94
N ALA A 9 -27.23 -1.44 -12.53
CA ALA A 9 -27.27 -0.25 -13.37
C ALA A 9 -25.87 0.26 -13.76
N LEU A 10 -24.88 0.17 -12.84
CA LEU A 10 -23.48 0.48 -13.13
C LEU A 10 -22.88 -0.53 -14.12
N SER A 11 -23.17 -1.83 -13.96
CA SER A 11 -22.72 -2.86 -14.90
C SER A 11 -23.31 -2.68 -16.30
N GLU A 12 -24.61 -2.32 -16.39
CA GLU A 12 -25.28 -2.04 -17.65
C GLU A 12 -24.74 -0.77 -18.31
N ALA A 13 -24.47 0.28 -17.55
CA ALA A 13 -23.87 1.51 -18.04
C ALA A 13 -22.44 1.30 -18.57
N LEU A 14 -21.66 0.42 -17.93
CA LEU A 14 -20.33 0.03 -18.40
C LEU A 14 -20.39 -0.85 -19.66
N ALA A 15 -21.36 -1.75 -19.73
CA ALA A 15 -21.57 -2.64 -20.89
C ALA A 15 -22.14 -1.91 -22.12
N SER A 16 -22.83 -0.78 -21.94
CA SER A 16 -23.43 0.03 -23.02
C SER A 16 -22.51 1.10 -23.60
N GLN A 17 -21.25 1.22 -23.09
CA GLN A 17 -20.26 2.07 -23.76
C GLN A 17 -19.85 1.43 -25.08
N PRO A 18 -19.87 2.19 -26.22
CA PRO A 18 -19.43 1.65 -27.50
C PRO A 18 -17.99 1.15 -27.38
N GLU A 19 -17.75 -0.09 -27.80
CA GLU A 19 -16.44 -0.72 -27.88
C GLU A 19 -15.50 0.18 -28.70
N SER A 20 -14.73 1.01 -28.03
CA SER A 20 -13.51 1.57 -28.63
C SER A 20 -12.48 0.45 -28.72
N PRO A 21 -11.79 0.24 -29.83
CA PRO A 21 -10.88 -0.88 -30.04
C PRO A 21 -9.60 -0.83 -29.17
N SER A 22 -9.48 0.12 -28.27
CA SER A 22 -8.35 0.26 -27.37
C SER A 22 -8.80 0.12 -25.91
N VAL A 23 -8.45 -1.00 -25.29
CA VAL A 23 -8.59 -1.16 -23.84
C VAL A 23 -7.69 -0.09 -23.18
N PRO A 24 -8.22 0.80 -22.34
CA PRO A 24 -7.38 1.79 -21.68
C PRO A 24 -6.42 1.08 -20.74
N ILE A 25 -5.12 1.30 -20.92
CA ILE A 25 -4.05 0.78 -20.07
C ILE A 25 -4.08 1.49 -18.71
N HIS A 26 -4.51 2.73 -18.71
CA HIS A 26 -4.84 3.59 -17.59
C HIS A 26 -6.14 4.31 -17.90
N ASN A 27 -6.86 4.80 -16.90
CA ASN A 27 -8.20 5.40 -17.06
C ASN A 27 -8.32 6.48 -18.17
N GLN A 28 -7.21 7.10 -18.56
CA GLN A 28 -7.18 8.16 -19.56
C GLN A 28 -6.27 7.87 -20.77
N ILE A 29 -5.42 6.83 -20.72
CA ILE A 29 -4.49 6.48 -21.80
C ILE A 29 -5.16 5.49 -22.75
N ARG A 30 -5.22 5.84 -24.02
CA ARG A 30 -5.76 5.00 -25.10
C ARG A 30 -4.62 4.36 -25.89
N GLY A 31 -4.87 3.18 -26.46
CA GLY A 31 -3.86 2.48 -27.26
C GLY A 31 -3.47 3.22 -28.56
N ASP A 32 -4.29 4.15 -29.02
CA ASP A 32 -4.07 5.00 -30.19
C ASP A 32 -3.48 6.40 -29.85
N ASP A 33 -3.25 6.69 -28.55
CA ASP A 33 -2.61 7.94 -28.14
C ASP A 33 -1.18 8.04 -28.70
N PRO A 34 -0.75 9.21 -29.24
CA PRO A 34 0.64 9.46 -29.49
C PRO A 34 1.47 9.31 -28.22
N LEU A 35 2.69 8.76 -28.31
CA LEU A 35 3.56 8.46 -27.15
C LEU A 35 3.74 9.67 -26.21
N ARG A 36 3.89 10.88 -26.78
CA ARG A 36 3.99 12.11 -25.99
C ARG A 36 2.72 12.35 -25.16
N LEU A 37 1.55 12.24 -25.79
CA LEU A 37 0.27 12.43 -25.10
C LEU A 37 0.04 11.36 -24.01
N ALA A 38 0.38 10.11 -24.30
CA ALA A 38 0.33 9.03 -23.32
C ALA A 38 1.23 9.35 -22.10
N GLY A 39 2.45 9.85 -22.34
CA GLY A 39 3.36 10.28 -21.27
C GLY A 39 2.79 11.44 -20.45
N GLU A 40 2.21 12.46 -21.08
CA GLU A 40 1.58 13.59 -20.38
C GLU A 40 0.38 13.14 -19.52
N LYS A 41 -0.47 12.23 -20.03
CA LYS A 41 -1.57 11.64 -19.29
C LYS A 41 -1.08 10.85 -18.07
N LEU A 42 -0.03 10.02 -18.23
CA LEU A 42 0.57 9.25 -17.16
C LEU A 42 1.14 10.15 -16.05
N ILE A 43 1.84 11.23 -16.41
CA ILE A 43 2.34 12.22 -15.44
C ILE A 43 1.17 12.84 -14.67
N LYS A 44 0.12 13.24 -15.37
CA LYS A 44 -1.07 13.84 -14.73
C LYS A 44 -1.73 12.88 -13.74
N GLU A 45 -1.93 11.62 -14.14
CA GLU A 45 -2.52 10.59 -13.26
C GLU A 45 -1.66 10.33 -12.03
N ASN A 46 -0.35 10.12 -12.20
CA ASN A 46 0.56 9.90 -11.08
C ASN A 46 0.59 11.11 -10.12
N THR A 47 0.61 12.32 -10.66
CA THR A 47 0.56 13.55 -9.85
C THR A 47 -0.73 13.63 -9.05
N ALA A 48 -1.87 13.34 -9.66
CA ALA A 48 -3.16 13.31 -8.98
C ALA A 48 -3.21 12.24 -7.87
N ALA A 49 -2.66 11.03 -8.12
CA ALA A 49 -2.56 9.97 -7.12
C ALA A 49 -1.68 10.38 -5.92
N MET A 50 -0.56 11.08 -6.16
CA MET A 50 0.30 11.59 -5.09
C MET A 50 -0.42 12.63 -4.22
N TYR A 51 -1.12 13.59 -4.81
CA TYR A 51 -1.93 14.55 -4.06
C TYR A 51 -3.08 13.88 -3.30
N ALA A 52 -3.79 12.94 -3.92
CA ALA A 52 -4.82 12.18 -3.25
C ALA A 52 -4.28 11.39 -2.04
N THR A 53 -3.09 10.78 -2.19
CA THR A 53 -2.39 10.09 -1.10
C THR A 53 -2.05 11.05 0.04
N LEU A 54 -1.57 12.25 -0.26
CA LEU A 54 -1.28 13.25 0.76
C LEU A 54 -2.57 13.69 1.49
N ASN A 55 -3.64 13.92 0.75
CA ASN A 55 -4.89 14.45 1.29
C ASN A 55 -5.66 13.46 2.20
N VAL A 56 -5.51 12.14 2.00
CA VAL A 56 -6.20 11.13 2.84
C VAL A 56 -5.46 10.87 4.16
N ASN A 57 -4.24 11.36 4.31
CA ASN A 57 -3.45 11.22 5.52
C ASN A 57 -3.33 12.58 6.22
N SER A 58 -3.95 12.71 7.40
CA SER A 58 -3.85 13.94 8.18
C SER A 58 -2.41 14.17 8.68
N GLU A 59 -2.07 15.44 8.91
CA GLU A 59 -0.78 15.84 9.48
C GLU A 59 -0.48 15.11 10.80
N GLU A 60 -1.48 14.98 11.65
CA GLU A 60 -1.39 14.26 12.92
C GLU A 60 -1.00 12.79 12.69
N LYS A 61 -1.69 12.10 11.77
CA LYS A 61 -1.39 10.72 11.41
C LYS A 61 0.03 10.55 10.87
N LEU A 62 0.50 11.50 10.05
CA LEU A 62 1.87 11.49 9.55
C LEU A 62 2.87 11.64 10.70
N HIS A 63 2.63 12.53 11.66
CA HIS A 63 3.46 12.70 12.84
C HIS A 63 3.49 11.44 13.72
N GLU A 64 2.36 10.80 13.96
CA GLU A 64 2.29 9.54 14.72
C GLU A 64 3.11 8.43 14.05
N CYS A 65 3.00 8.28 12.73
CA CYS A 65 3.79 7.29 11.98
C CYS A 65 5.30 7.60 12.04
N VAL A 66 5.69 8.86 11.93
CA VAL A 66 7.10 9.28 12.07
C VAL A 66 7.61 9.02 13.49
N ALA A 67 6.82 9.30 14.52
CA ALA A 67 7.17 9.02 15.91
C ALA A 67 7.38 7.51 16.13
N MET A 68 6.49 6.67 15.55
CA MET A 68 6.61 5.21 15.61
C MET A 68 7.89 4.70 14.95
N LEU A 69 8.25 5.24 13.76
CA LEU A 69 9.52 4.89 13.10
C LEU A 69 10.73 5.29 13.95
N ARG A 70 10.71 6.49 14.57
CA ARG A 70 11.81 7.00 15.38
C ARG A 70 12.01 6.24 16.67
N SER A 71 10.95 5.75 17.29
CA SER A 71 11.01 5.01 18.56
C SER A 71 11.37 3.54 18.39
N ALA A 72 11.31 3.00 17.19
CA ALA A 72 11.56 1.60 16.93
C ALA A 72 13.05 1.25 17.10
N ARG A 73 13.34 0.20 17.86
CA ARG A 73 14.69 -0.38 17.97
C ARG A 73 15.17 -0.98 16.64
N ARG A 74 14.24 -1.61 15.92
CA ARG A 74 14.44 -2.21 14.60
C ARG A 74 13.17 -2.08 13.78
N ILE A 75 13.31 -1.77 12.51
CA ILE A 75 12.21 -1.67 11.54
C ILE A 75 12.34 -2.80 10.52
N ILE A 76 11.36 -3.69 10.50
CA ILE A 76 11.26 -4.80 9.55
C ILE A 76 10.28 -4.35 8.46
N LEU A 77 10.75 -4.17 7.23
CA LEU A 77 9.90 -3.78 6.12
C LEU A 77 9.55 -5.00 5.27
N THR A 78 8.32 -5.06 4.80
CA THR A 78 7.88 -6.19 3.97
C THR A 78 6.78 -5.79 2.99
N GLY A 79 6.64 -6.60 1.94
CA GLY A 79 5.63 -6.50 0.91
C GLY A 79 5.82 -7.61 -0.12
N ILE A 80 4.79 -7.92 -0.88
CA ILE A 80 4.81 -8.98 -1.91
C ILE A 80 4.84 -8.35 -3.30
N GLY A 81 5.62 -8.91 -4.22
CA GLY A 81 5.76 -8.41 -5.59
C GLY A 81 6.32 -6.98 -5.64
N ALA A 82 5.65 -6.09 -6.36
CA ALA A 82 6.05 -4.68 -6.49
C ALA A 82 6.14 -3.97 -5.13
N SER A 83 5.20 -4.25 -4.20
CA SER A 83 5.26 -3.72 -2.84
C SER A 83 6.52 -4.14 -2.08
N GLY A 84 7.06 -5.35 -2.36
CA GLY A 84 8.33 -5.81 -1.81
C GLY A 84 9.53 -5.02 -2.34
N LEU A 85 9.50 -4.55 -3.59
CA LEU A 85 10.53 -3.67 -4.15
C LEU A 85 10.48 -2.28 -3.50
N VAL A 86 9.27 -1.76 -3.25
CA VAL A 86 9.07 -0.50 -2.53
C VAL A 86 9.59 -0.63 -1.09
N ALA A 87 9.27 -1.72 -0.39
CA ALA A 87 9.77 -1.99 0.95
C ALA A 87 11.30 -2.03 1.00
N GLN A 88 11.94 -2.69 0.02
CA GLN A 88 13.39 -2.76 -0.10
C GLN A 88 14.02 -1.37 -0.32
N ASN A 89 13.48 -0.59 -1.25
CA ASN A 89 13.95 0.77 -1.51
C ASN A 89 13.79 1.68 -0.28
N PHE A 90 12.67 1.56 0.41
CA PHE A 90 12.41 2.34 1.61
C PHE A 90 13.36 1.93 2.76
N ALA A 91 13.63 0.64 2.95
CA ALA A 91 14.61 0.18 3.93
C ALA A 91 15.99 0.81 3.68
N TRP A 92 16.48 0.83 2.43
CA TRP A 92 17.76 1.47 2.10
C TRP A 92 17.77 2.97 2.41
N LYS A 93 16.66 3.68 2.17
CA LYS A 93 16.54 5.11 2.52
C LYS A 93 16.60 5.33 4.03
N LEU A 94 15.90 4.48 4.80
CA LEU A 94 15.94 4.54 6.26
C LEU A 94 17.35 4.24 6.81
N MET A 95 18.03 3.21 6.28
CA MET A 95 19.41 2.89 6.66
C MET A 95 20.37 4.05 6.38
N LYS A 96 20.21 4.75 5.25
CA LYS A 96 21.04 5.92 4.90
C LYS A 96 20.97 7.06 5.90
N ILE A 97 19.86 7.18 6.61
CA ILE A 97 19.63 8.20 7.64
C ILE A 97 19.74 7.64 9.08
N GLY A 98 20.35 6.46 9.21
CA GLY A 98 20.77 5.92 10.50
C GLY A 98 19.77 5.02 11.22
N PHE A 99 18.64 4.64 10.58
CA PHE A 99 17.72 3.68 11.20
C PHE A 99 18.21 2.24 11.05
N ASN A 100 17.97 1.42 12.09
CA ASN A 100 18.13 -0.02 12.01
C ASN A 100 16.94 -0.63 11.25
N ALA A 101 17.01 -0.64 9.92
CA ALA A 101 15.92 -1.05 9.03
C ALA A 101 16.39 -2.14 8.06
N ALA A 102 15.54 -3.14 7.83
CA ALA A 102 15.81 -4.19 6.86
C ALA A 102 14.51 -4.63 6.17
N ALA A 103 14.58 -4.88 4.87
CA ALA A 103 13.47 -5.47 4.14
C ALA A 103 13.60 -6.99 4.12
N VAL A 104 12.51 -7.69 4.47
CA VAL A 104 12.41 -9.15 4.41
C VAL A 104 11.32 -9.52 3.41
N ARG A 105 11.71 -10.14 2.31
CA ARG A 105 10.83 -10.45 1.18
C ARG A 105 10.42 -11.92 1.12
N ASP A 106 11.25 -12.79 1.65
CA ASP A 106 10.90 -14.21 1.80
C ASP A 106 9.95 -14.38 2.99
N MET A 107 8.84 -15.10 2.80
CA MET A 107 7.78 -15.23 3.80
C MET A 107 8.19 -16.10 5.00
N HIS A 108 9.02 -17.12 4.79
CA HIS A 108 9.52 -17.95 5.88
C HIS A 108 10.52 -17.18 6.74
N ALA A 109 11.44 -16.45 6.09
CA ALA A 109 12.37 -15.56 6.76
C ALA A 109 11.63 -14.43 7.50
N LEU A 110 10.55 -13.89 6.93
CA LEU A 110 9.71 -12.89 7.58
C LEU A 110 9.10 -13.43 8.87
N LEU A 111 8.44 -14.59 8.82
CA LEU A 111 7.84 -15.22 10.00
C LEU A 111 8.89 -15.51 11.09
N ALA A 112 10.04 -16.08 10.71
CA ALA A 112 11.12 -16.30 11.65
C ALA A 112 11.64 -14.98 12.28
N THR A 113 11.72 -13.91 11.47
CA THR A 113 12.17 -12.59 11.93
C THR A 113 11.18 -11.96 12.90
N VAL A 114 9.87 -11.99 12.60
CA VAL A 114 8.86 -11.41 13.48
C VAL A 114 8.67 -12.23 14.76
N GLN A 115 8.80 -13.54 14.71
CA GLN A 115 8.75 -14.41 15.90
C GLN A 115 9.92 -14.15 16.88
N ALA A 116 11.07 -13.74 16.34
CA ALA A 116 12.25 -13.33 17.13
C ALA A 116 12.27 -11.82 17.45
N SER A 117 11.17 -11.12 17.25
CA SER A 117 11.04 -9.68 17.53
C SER A 117 10.70 -9.43 19.00
N SER A 118 10.81 -8.17 19.40
CA SER A 118 10.49 -7.66 20.74
C SER A 118 9.42 -6.55 20.67
N PRO A 119 8.85 -6.12 21.80
CA PRO A 119 7.88 -5.01 21.83
C PRO A 119 8.41 -3.69 21.26
N ASP A 120 9.73 -3.50 21.23
CA ASP A 120 10.38 -2.30 20.69
C ASP A 120 10.60 -2.38 19.17
N ASP A 121 10.27 -3.48 18.52
CA ASP A 121 10.42 -3.66 17.08
C ASP A 121 9.15 -3.23 16.35
N LEU A 122 9.32 -2.78 15.10
CA LEU A 122 8.25 -2.32 14.23
C LEU A 122 8.23 -3.16 12.94
N LEU A 123 7.07 -3.71 12.62
CA LEU A 123 6.78 -4.25 11.29
C LEU A 123 6.14 -3.16 10.43
N LEU A 124 6.79 -2.76 9.33
CA LEU A 124 6.21 -1.91 8.30
C LEU A 124 5.79 -2.77 7.12
N ALA A 125 4.47 -2.99 6.99
CA ALA A 125 3.88 -3.82 5.95
C ALA A 125 3.29 -2.98 4.82
N ILE A 126 3.71 -3.22 3.58
CA ILE A 126 3.23 -2.53 2.39
C ILE A 126 2.36 -3.49 1.57
N SER A 127 1.08 -3.17 1.46
CA SER A 127 0.13 -3.97 0.67
C SER A 127 -1.08 -3.13 0.28
N TYR A 128 -1.22 -2.78 -1.00
CA TYR A 128 -2.34 -1.95 -1.46
C TYR A 128 -3.70 -2.57 -1.12
N THR A 129 -3.91 -3.85 -1.43
CA THR A 129 -5.18 -4.53 -1.14
C THR A 129 -5.35 -4.91 0.33
N GLY A 130 -4.26 -5.08 1.09
CA GLY A 130 -4.26 -5.50 2.48
C GLY A 130 -4.81 -6.90 2.78
N VAL A 131 -5.07 -7.73 1.75
CA VAL A 131 -5.71 -9.05 1.90
C VAL A 131 -4.74 -10.23 1.85
N ARG A 132 -3.44 -9.98 1.61
CA ARG A 132 -2.45 -11.05 1.50
C ARG A 132 -2.30 -11.78 2.84
N ARG A 133 -2.61 -13.08 2.82
CA ARG A 133 -2.63 -13.92 4.04
C ARG A 133 -1.28 -13.92 4.75
N GLU A 134 -0.21 -14.03 4.01
CA GLU A 134 1.16 -14.11 4.54
C GLU A 134 1.56 -12.84 5.30
N LEU A 135 1.19 -11.67 4.76
CA LEU A 135 1.44 -10.39 5.44
C LEU A 135 0.57 -10.22 6.69
N ASN A 136 -0.69 -10.65 6.61
CA ASN A 136 -1.59 -10.60 7.75
C ASN A 136 -1.13 -11.55 8.87
N LEU A 137 -0.61 -12.73 8.52
CA LEU A 137 -0.02 -13.66 9.48
C LEU A 137 1.22 -13.04 10.15
N ALA A 138 2.10 -12.41 9.39
CA ALA A 138 3.27 -11.73 9.96
C ALA A 138 2.87 -10.57 10.89
N ALA A 139 1.80 -9.84 10.54
CA ALA A 139 1.25 -8.79 11.40
C ALA A 139 0.67 -9.37 12.71
N ASP A 140 -0.09 -10.47 12.64
CA ASP A 140 -0.61 -11.18 13.82
C ASP A 140 0.53 -11.66 14.73
N GLU A 141 1.59 -12.25 14.17
CA GLU A 141 2.76 -12.70 14.92
C GLU A 141 3.51 -11.53 15.55
N MET A 142 3.66 -10.40 14.85
CA MET A 142 4.29 -9.21 15.40
C MET A 142 3.52 -8.66 16.61
N LEU A 143 2.18 -8.62 16.52
CA LEU A 143 1.33 -8.23 17.64
C LEU A 143 1.42 -9.22 18.80
N ARG A 144 1.48 -10.53 18.51
CA ARG A 144 1.61 -11.58 19.53
C ARG A 144 2.88 -11.42 20.39
N VAL A 145 3.98 -10.99 19.79
CA VAL A 145 5.23 -10.73 20.55
C VAL A 145 5.25 -9.34 21.20
N GLY A 146 4.17 -8.57 21.11
CA GLY A 146 4.03 -7.24 21.69
C GLY A 146 4.60 -6.10 20.83
N GLY A 147 5.10 -6.40 19.64
CA GLY A 147 5.61 -5.39 18.71
C GLY A 147 4.48 -4.59 18.06
N LYS A 148 4.86 -3.61 17.25
CA LYS A 148 3.92 -2.70 16.57
C LYS A 148 3.88 -2.98 15.08
N VAL A 149 2.73 -2.66 14.45
CA VAL A 149 2.52 -2.78 13.00
C VAL A 149 2.14 -1.43 12.43
N LEU A 150 2.93 -0.94 11.47
CA LEU A 150 2.60 0.19 10.61
C LEU A 150 2.26 -0.33 9.23
N ALA A 151 1.06 -0.06 8.73
CA ALA A 151 0.64 -0.46 7.40
C ALA A 151 0.69 0.72 6.42
N ILE A 152 1.16 0.46 5.19
CA ILE A 152 0.93 1.31 4.03
C ILE A 152 0.00 0.53 3.09
N THR A 153 -1.25 0.98 2.96
CA THR A 153 -2.30 0.21 2.29
C THR A 153 -3.30 1.13 1.57
N GLY A 154 -4.16 0.54 0.74
CA GLY A 154 -5.26 1.29 0.12
C GLY A 154 -6.30 1.74 1.16
N PHE A 155 -7.09 2.74 0.78
CA PHE A 155 -8.10 3.34 1.67
C PHE A 155 -9.30 2.42 1.95
N THR A 156 -9.60 1.49 1.03
CA THR A 156 -10.71 0.52 1.22
C THR A 156 -10.44 -0.37 2.42
N PRO A 157 -11.44 -0.57 3.31
CA PRO A 157 -11.30 -1.42 4.49
C PRO A 157 -10.74 -2.81 4.14
N ASN A 158 -9.71 -3.23 4.86
CA ASN A 158 -9.04 -4.49 4.59
C ASN A 158 -8.45 -5.14 5.85
N ALA A 159 -8.01 -6.39 5.73
CA ALA A 159 -7.55 -7.19 6.86
C ALA A 159 -6.24 -6.67 7.50
N LEU A 160 -5.37 -6.03 6.73
CA LEU A 160 -4.13 -5.47 7.25
C LEU A 160 -4.40 -4.22 8.11
N GLN A 161 -5.38 -3.37 7.72
CA GLN A 161 -5.79 -2.22 8.52
C GLN A 161 -6.26 -2.61 9.92
N GLN A 162 -6.98 -3.74 10.04
CA GLN A 162 -7.49 -4.22 11.34
C GLN A 162 -6.39 -4.67 12.30
N ARG A 163 -5.20 -4.97 11.79
CA ARG A 163 -4.02 -5.43 12.53
C ARG A 163 -3.00 -4.33 12.79
N ALA A 164 -3.09 -3.25 12.03
CA ALA A 164 -2.12 -2.18 12.13
C ALA A 164 -2.38 -1.29 13.35
N SER A 165 -1.32 -0.97 14.08
CA SER A 165 -1.35 0.06 15.14
C SER A 165 -1.63 1.43 14.53
N HIS A 166 -1.04 1.69 13.34
CA HIS A 166 -1.30 2.87 12.51
C HIS A 166 -1.29 2.50 11.03
N CYS A 167 -2.07 3.25 10.22
CA CYS A 167 -2.15 3.08 8.78
C CYS A 167 -1.86 4.38 8.06
N LEU A 168 -0.99 4.33 7.07
CA LEU A 168 -0.90 5.33 6.00
C LEU A 168 -1.63 4.79 4.77
N TYR A 169 -2.47 5.63 4.21
CA TYR A 169 -3.25 5.26 3.04
C TYR A 169 -2.58 5.74 1.76
N THR A 170 -2.57 4.90 0.76
CA THR A 170 -2.13 5.26 -0.59
C THR A 170 -3.30 5.18 -1.56
N CYS A 171 -3.41 6.13 -2.46
CA CYS A 171 -4.40 6.17 -3.50
C CYS A 171 -3.76 5.75 -4.82
N LEU A 172 -4.42 4.84 -5.53
CA LEU A 172 -4.17 4.57 -6.94
C LEU A 172 -5.39 5.05 -7.71
N LEU A 173 -5.18 5.70 -8.83
CA LEU A 173 -6.25 6.18 -9.70
C LEU A 173 -6.66 5.14 -10.76
N TYR A 174 -5.98 3.99 -10.75
CA TYR A 174 -6.27 2.87 -11.64
C TYR A 174 -6.33 1.58 -10.83
N THR A 175 -7.36 0.83 -11.00
CA THR A 175 -7.55 -0.55 -10.55
C THR A 175 -8.17 -1.35 -11.67
#